data_1dd5c7f92d8b4c112abcd6bfdedeace3
#
_entry.id   1dd5c7f92d8b4c112abcd6bfdedeace3
#
_cell.length_a   1.000
_cell.length_b   1.000
_cell.length_c   1.000
_cell.angle_alpha   90.00
_cell.angle_beta   90.00
_cell.angle_gamma   90.00
#
_symmetry.space_group_name_H-M   'P 1'
#
loop_
_entity.id
_entity.type
_entity.pdbx_description
1 polymer ?
#
loop_
_entity_poly.entity_id
_entity_poly.type
_entity_poly.pdbx_seq_one_letter_code
_entity_poly.pdbx_strand_id
1 'polypeptide(L)'
;MKVTPRAVKIYKPEVLNCPKCQSRLKYNYTISNKVVQFTSGRIFRIKNMGYCCPCCNDGNLYVSATANKLAFKGYTYSVKVMLMIYKLKMEHKSRDLICDQLASKGVEISDRNVDIISNKVKEFMSMDYEKNISDSYIMQREKYGEVRFSVDKVTVDDLAFYILYDFYSGDLLALWECKDLEEAKNYFTKYLTNEVKMIITVRPMFDTYQILKKICPNAKMCSYAKF
;
A
#
# COMPACT_ATOMS: atom_id res chain seq x y z
N MET A 1 25.89 -0.64 5.96
CA MET A 1 26.24 -1.11 4.61
C MET A 1 25.41 -0.35 3.57
N LYS A 2 26.00 0.12 2.44
CA LYS A 2 25.22 0.78 1.38
C LYS A 2 24.60 -0.31 0.50
N VAL A 3 23.31 -0.50 0.64
CA VAL A 3 22.54 -1.44 -0.17
C VAL A 3 22.46 -0.92 -1.62
N THR A 4 23.07 -1.63 -2.57
CA THR A 4 23.08 -1.24 -3.98
C THR A 4 21.85 -1.80 -4.71
N PRO A 5 20.97 -0.95 -5.26
CA PRO A 5 19.79 -1.41 -5.98
C PRO A 5 20.17 -2.11 -7.29
N ARG A 6 19.53 -3.25 -7.56
CA ARG A 6 19.73 -4.05 -8.77
C ARG A 6 19.22 -3.34 -10.03
N ALA A 7 18.15 -2.57 -9.91
CA ALA A 7 17.55 -1.80 -10.99
C ALA A 7 16.71 -0.63 -10.47
N VAL A 8 16.42 0.32 -11.35
CA VAL A 8 15.51 1.43 -11.09
C VAL A 8 14.16 1.11 -11.73
N LYS A 9 13.08 1.18 -10.94
CA LYS A 9 11.69 1.08 -11.41
C LYS A 9 11.01 2.42 -11.30
N ILE A 10 10.44 2.89 -12.40
CA ILE A 10 9.75 4.18 -12.51
C ILE A 10 8.25 3.94 -12.60
N TYR A 11 7.51 4.57 -11.70
CA TYR A 11 6.06 4.49 -11.62
C TYR A 11 5.41 5.82 -11.96
N LYS A 12 4.34 5.74 -12.74
CA LYS A 12 3.46 6.86 -13.09
C LYS A 12 2.09 6.62 -12.48
N PRO A 13 1.24 7.64 -12.30
CA PRO A 13 -0.14 7.45 -11.87
C PRO A 13 -0.86 6.42 -12.75
N GLU A 14 -1.68 5.57 -12.15
CA GLU A 14 -2.48 4.57 -12.85
C GLU A 14 -3.56 5.22 -13.74
N VAL A 15 -3.99 6.41 -13.37
CA VAL A 15 -4.95 7.23 -14.14
C VAL A 15 -4.24 8.50 -14.57
N LEU A 16 -4.18 8.74 -15.88
CA LEU A 16 -3.49 9.88 -16.48
C LEU A 16 -4.43 11.04 -16.86
N ASN A 17 -5.71 10.95 -16.51
CA ASN A 17 -6.67 12.02 -16.70
C ASN A 17 -7.13 12.60 -15.35
N CYS A 18 -7.29 13.91 -15.30
CA CYS A 18 -7.79 14.58 -14.12
C CYS A 18 -9.23 14.14 -13.82
N PRO A 19 -9.58 13.76 -12.58
CA PRO A 19 -10.94 13.36 -12.25
C PRO A 19 -11.95 14.51 -12.36
N LYS A 20 -11.52 15.76 -12.17
CA LYS A 20 -12.39 16.94 -12.22
C LYS A 20 -12.72 17.39 -13.66
N CYS A 21 -11.68 17.56 -14.50
CA CYS A 21 -11.86 18.17 -15.83
C CYS A 21 -11.53 17.22 -17.00
N GLN A 22 -11.14 15.97 -16.74
CA GLN A 22 -10.75 14.94 -17.70
C GLN A 22 -9.53 15.27 -18.56
N SER A 23 -8.90 16.43 -18.36
CA SER A 23 -7.66 16.79 -19.07
C SER A 23 -6.51 15.86 -18.70
N ARG A 24 -5.61 15.64 -19.65
CA ARG A 24 -4.45 14.78 -19.43
C ARG A 24 -3.49 15.41 -18.43
N LEU A 25 -3.12 14.63 -17.42
CA LEU A 25 -2.13 15.02 -16.40
C LEU A 25 -0.75 15.17 -17.02
N LYS A 26 0.03 16.16 -16.55
CA LYS A 26 1.42 16.39 -16.96
C LYS A 26 2.36 16.06 -15.80
N TYR A 27 3.53 15.53 -16.15
CA TYR A 27 4.61 15.31 -15.20
C TYR A 27 5.01 16.63 -14.54
N ASN A 28 5.18 16.61 -13.24
CA ASN A 28 5.66 17.75 -12.45
C ASN A 28 7.04 17.46 -11.87
N TYR A 29 7.16 16.54 -10.89
CA TYR A 29 8.45 16.16 -10.33
C TYR A 29 8.40 14.74 -9.71
N THR A 30 9.56 14.22 -9.31
CA THR A 30 9.64 12.93 -8.63
C THR A 30 9.32 13.08 -7.15
N ILE A 31 8.19 12.52 -6.70
CA ILE A 31 7.70 12.61 -5.31
C ILE A 31 8.56 11.79 -4.37
N SER A 32 8.91 10.58 -4.75
CA SER A 32 9.73 9.71 -3.93
C SER A 32 10.76 8.95 -4.78
N ASN A 33 11.94 8.78 -4.18
CA ASN A 33 13.06 8.03 -4.76
C ASN A 33 13.68 7.20 -3.64
N LYS A 34 13.13 6.01 -3.39
CA LYS A 34 13.52 5.15 -2.28
C LYS A 34 14.05 3.81 -2.74
N VAL A 35 14.93 3.20 -1.94
CA VAL A 35 15.39 1.83 -2.13
C VAL A 35 14.48 0.92 -1.32
N VAL A 36 13.99 -0.16 -1.93
CA VAL A 36 13.11 -1.14 -1.28
C VAL A 36 13.70 -2.53 -1.43
N GLN A 37 13.81 -3.23 -0.31
CA GLN A 37 14.27 -4.61 -0.21
C GLN A 37 13.06 -5.55 -0.08
N PHE A 38 13.05 -6.60 -0.92
CA PHE A 38 11.95 -7.56 -1.02
C PHE A 38 12.35 -8.92 -0.43
N THR A 39 11.36 -9.73 -0.07
CA THR A 39 11.55 -11.10 0.48
C THR A 39 12.33 -12.06 -0.43
N SER A 40 12.51 -11.72 -1.70
CA SER A 40 13.35 -12.48 -2.63
C SER A 40 14.83 -12.06 -2.61
N GLY A 41 15.24 -11.24 -1.64
CA GLY A 41 16.57 -10.63 -1.60
C GLY A 41 16.79 -9.55 -2.67
N ARG A 42 15.80 -9.33 -3.56
CA ARG A 42 15.91 -8.31 -4.61
C ARG A 42 15.75 -6.92 -4.02
N ILE A 43 16.57 -6.01 -4.52
CA ILE A 43 16.60 -4.62 -4.10
C ILE A 43 16.37 -3.74 -5.32
N PHE A 44 15.34 -2.89 -5.26
CA PHE A 44 15.02 -1.97 -6.34
C PHE A 44 15.00 -0.53 -5.82
N ARG A 45 15.45 0.38 -6.69
CA ARG A 45 15.20 1.80 -6.51
C ARG A 45 13.86 2.14 -7.13
N ILE A 46 12.94 2.62 -6.31
CA ILE A 46 11.56 2.95 -6.70
C ILE A 46 11.46 4.47 -6.84
N LYS A 47 11.18 4.95 -8.05
CA LYS A 47 10.85 6.35 -8.33
C LYS A 47 9.36 6.49 -8.57
N ASN A 48 8.66 7.24 -7.72
CA ASN A 48 7.25 7.57 -7.91
C ASN A 48 7.15 8.98 -8.49
N MET A 49 6.58 9.08 -9.68
CA MET A 49 6.49 10.31 -10.45
C MET A 49 5.20 11.03 -10.10
N GLY A 50 5.29 12.32 -9.74
CA GLY A 50 4.16 13.18 -9.50
C GLY A 50 3.69 13.89 -10.75
N TYR A 51 2.40 13.92 -10.95
CA TYR A 51 1.71 14.58 -12.06
C TYR A 51 0.74 15.61 -11.53
N CYS A 52 0.45 16.65 -12.30
CA CYS A 52 -0.54 17.67 -11.98
C CYS A 52 -1.47 17.92 -13.17
N CYS A 53 -2.64 18.52 -12.89
CA CYS A 53 -3.56 18.92 -13.92
C CYS A 53 -3.20 20.33 -14.42
N PRO A 54 -2.88 20.51 -15.71
CA PRO A 54 -2.57 21.83 -16.25
C PRO A 54 -3.80 22.75 -16.38
N CYS A 55 -5.01 22.18 -16.39
CA CYS A 55 -6.24 22.95 -16.54
C CYS A 55 -6.81 23.43 -15.19
N CYS A 56 -6.87 22.52 -14.19
CA CYS A 56 -7.38 22.88 -12.87
C CYS A 56 -6.41 23.80 -12.12
N ASN A 57 -5.10 23.58 -12.29
CA ASN A 57 -4.02 24.31 -11.62
C ASN A 57 -4.26 24.45 -10.10
N ASP A 58 -4.84 23.41 -9.49
CA ASP A 58 -5.29 23.40 -8.09
C ASP A 58 -4.20 22.90 -7.12
N GLY A 59 -2.98 22.71 -7.61
CA GLY A 59 -1.83 22.22 -6.83
C GLY A 59 -1.93 20.74 -6.46
N ASN A 60 -2.97 20.03 -6.87
CA ASN A 60 -3.13 18.61 -6.55
C ASN A 60 -2.11 17.74 -7.30
N LEU A 61 -1.50 16.83 -6.55
CA LEU A 61 -0.54 15.87 -7.10
C LEU A 61 -1.18 14.49 -7.22
N TYR A 62 -0.97 13.88 -8.37
CA TYR A 62 -1.39 12.53 -8.70
C TYR A 62 -0.15 11.64 -8.79
N VAL A 63 -0.14 10.55 -8.03
CA VAL A 63 1.00 9.63 -7.89
C VAL A 63 0.58 8.20 -8.13
N SER A 64 1.55 7.29 -8.28
CA SER A 64 1.24 5.87 -8.39
C SER A 64 0.86 5.28 -7.03
N ALA A 65 -0.37 4.82 -6.92
CA ALA A 65 -0.84 4.03 -5.78
C ALA A 65 -0.08 2.69 -5.67
N THR A 66 0.29 2.09 -6.80
CA THR A 66 1.11 0.87 -6.84
C THR A 66 2.48 1.08 -6.22
N ALA A 67 3.17 2.19 -6.55
CA ALA A 67 4.48 2.50 -5.97
C ALA A 67 4.41 2.71 -4.46
N ASN A 68 3.34 3.33 -3.97
CA ASN A 68 3.14 3.62 -2.56
C ASN A 68 2.96 2.35 -1.72
N LYS A 69 2.33 1.30 -2.29
CA LYS A 69 2.10 0.02 -1.61
C LYS A 69 3.32 -0.90 -1.50
N LEU A 70 4.41 -0.63 -2.22
CA LEU A 70 5.59 -1.51 -2.18
C LEU A 70 6.29 -1.52 -0.84
N ALA A 71 6.27 -0.39 -0.13
CA ALA A 71 6.78 -0.26 1.23
C ALA A 71 6.01 0.87 1.93
N PHE A 72 5.78 0.74 3.22
CA PHE A 72 5.19 1.83 4.00
C PHE A 72 6.03 3.11 3.91
N LYS A 73 5.38 4.25 4.09
CA LYS A 73 6.03 5.58 4.02
C LYS A 73 7.16 5.66 5.06
N GLY A 74 8.35 6.06 4.61
CA GLY A 74 9.53 6.16 5.47
C GLY A 74 10.33 4.86 5.64
N TYR A 75 9.89 3.74 5.07
CA TYR A 75 10.57 2.45 5.19
C TYR A 75 11.21 1.98 3.88
N THR A 76 12.32 1.24 4.01
CA THR A 76 13.10 0.65 2.91
C THR A 76 12.87 -0.84 2.74
N TYR A 77 12.09 -1.45 3.61
CA TYR A 77 11.65 -2.84 3.49
C TYR A 77 10.27 -2.92 2.87
N SER A 78 10.04 -3.90 2.01
CA SER A 78 8.71 -4.15 1.46
C SER A 78 7.71 -4.48 2.56
N VAL A 79 6.44 -4.19 2.32
CA VAL A 79 5.36 -4.50 3.27
C VAL A 79 5.42 -5.96 3.72
N LYS A 80 5.66 -6.89 2.79
CA LYS A 80 5.76 -8.32 3.12
C LYS A 80 6.92 -8.62 4.08
N VAL A 81 8.09 -7.99 3.91
CA VAL A 81 9.22 -8.15 4.85
C VAL A 81 8.85 -7.65 6.24
N MET A 82 8.20 -6.48 6.32
CA MET A 82 7.80 -5.91 7.62
C MET A 82 6.78 -6.79 8.34
N LEU A 83 5.79 -7.33 7.62
CA LEU A 83 4.80 -8.26 8.18
C LEU A 83 5.41 -9.60 8.59
N MET A 84 6.42 -10.11 7.86
CA MET A 84 7.18 -11.29 8.29
C MET A 84 7.91 -11.07 9.61
N ILE A 85 8.57 -9.91 9.76
CA ILE A 85 9.25 -9.55 11.00
C ILE A 85 8.23 -9.51 12.16
N TYR A 86 7.11 -8.86 11.93
CA TYR A 86 6.03 -8.79 12.92
C TYR A 86 5.55 -10.18 13.33
N LYS A 87 5.23 -11.07 12.37
CA LYS A 87 4.78 -12.43 12.64
C LYS A 87 5.81 -13.22 13.46
N LEU A 88 7.07 -13.21 13.06
CA LEU A 88 8.15 -13.92 13.76
C LEU A 88 8.33 -13.40 15.21
N LYS A 89 8.15 -12.10 15.45
CA LYS A 89 8.14 -11.52 16.80
C LYS A 89 6.93 -11.99 17.62
N MET A 90 5.75 -12.11 17.00
CA MET A 90 4.55 -12.65 17.67
C MET A 90 4.70 -14.13 18.03
N GLU A 91 5.51 -14.89 17.27
CA GLU A 91 5.92 -16.27 17.59
C GLU A 91 7.04 -16.35 18.64
N HIS A 92 7.38 -15.25 19.30
CA HIS A 92 8.42 -15.15 20.31
C HIS A 92 9.83 -15.55 19.83
N LYS A 93 10.11 -15.46 18.53
CA LYS A 93 11.47 -15.70 17.99
C LYS A 93 12.45 -14.64 18.50
N SER A 94 13.68 -15.05 18.79
CA SER A 94 14.76 -14.11 19.13
C SER A 94 15.12 -13.22 17.94
N ARG A 95 15.74 -12.06 18.21
CA ARG A 95 16.18 -11.13 17.17
C ARG A 95 17.16 -11.79 16.20
N ASP A 96 18.14 -12.50 16.75
CA ASP A 96 19.17 -13.19 15.97
C ASP A 96 18.54 -14.21 15.01
N LEU A 97 17.62 -15.05 15.52
CA LEU A 97 16.90 -16.01 14.68
C LEU A 97 16.09 -15.33 13.57
N ILE A 98 15.48 -14.18 13.85
CA ILE A 98 14.74 -13.40 12.83
C ILE A 98 15.72 -12.87 11.79
N CYS A 99 16.87 -12.32 12.20
CA CYS A 99 17.90 -11.84 11.30
C CYS A 99 18.43 -12.97 10.40
N ASP A 100 18.72 -14.15 10.98
CA ASP A 100 19.19 -15.32 10.24
C ASP A 100 18.16 -15.84 9.23
N GLN A 101 16.89 -15.91 9.62
CA GLN A 101 15.81 -16.33 8.72
C GLN A 101 15.60 -15.34 7.57
N LEU A 102 15.75 -14.04 7.81
CA LEU A 102 15.67 -13.03 6.77
C LEU A 102 16.92 -13.06 5.88
N ALA A 103 18.12 -13.23 6.46
CA ALA A 103 19.38 -13.36 5.73
C ALA A 103 19.36 -14.56 4.78
N SER A 104 18.79 -15.69 5.18
CA SER A 104 18.61 -16.86 4.30
C SER A 104 17.75 -16.57 3.06
N LYS A 105 16.92 -15.55 3.12
CA LYS A 105 16.09 -15.03 1.99
C LYS A 105 16.76 -13.85 1.27
N GLY A 106 18.00 -13.51 1.64
CA GLY A 106 18.75 -12.39 1.09
C GLY A 106 18.27 -11.01 1.59
N VAL A 107 17.59 -10.96 2.73
CA VAL A 107 17.15 -9.70 3.36
C VAL A 107 18.09 -9.39 4.52
N GLU A 108 18.82 -8.28 4.40
CA GLU A 108 19.72 -7.81 5.44
C GLU A 108 19.01 -6.85 6.40
N ILE A 109 19.02 -7.17 7.68
CA ILE A 109 18.42 -6.34 8.74
C ILE A 109 19.27 -6.43 10.01
N SER A 110 19.31 -5.36 10.79
CA SER A 110 19.93 -5.35 12.11
C SER A 110 18.89 -5.66 13.20
N ASP A 111 19.34 -6.19 14.32
CA ASP A 111 18.54 -6.52 15.51
C ASP A 111 17.68 -5.33 15.96
N ARG A 112 18.28 -4.14 15.99
CA ARG A 112 17.57 -2.90 16.34
C ARG A 112 16.40 -2.64 15.39
N ASN A 113 16.58 -2.86 14.09
CA ASN A 113 15.52 -2.65 13.11
C ASN A 113 14.40 -3.68 13.20
N VAL A 114 14.68 -4.90 13.68
CA VAL A 114 13.65 -5.92 13.94
C VAL A 114 12.63 -5.38 14.94
N ASP A 115 13.07 -4.81 16.05
CA ASP A 115 12.14 -4.27 17.06
C ASP A 115 11.43 -3.01 16.57
N ILE A 116 12.14 -2.08 15.92
CA ILE A 116 11.55 -0.86 15.36
C ILE A 116 10.42 -1.22 14.38
N ILE A 117 10.66 -2.15 13.47
CA ILE A 117 9.69 -2.56 12.46
C ILE A 117 8.51 -3.29 13.09
N SER A 118 8.77 -4.24 14.00
CA SER A 118 7.70 -4.96 14.69
C SER A 118 6.78 -4.02 15.46
N ASN A 119 7.34 -3.07 16.22
CA ASN A 119 6.56 -2.08 16.95
C ASN A 119 5.76 -1.18 16.01
N LYS A 120 6.35 -0.81 14.87
CA LYS A 120 5.63 0.02 13.88
C LYS A 120 4.47 -0.70 13.23
N VAL A 121 4.59 -1.99 12.95
CA VAL A 121 3.46 -2.79 12.45
C VAL A 121 2.35 -2.87 13.51
N LYS A 122 2.70 -3.05 14.80
CA LYS A 122 1.72 -2.99 15.90
C LYS A 122 0.98 -1.65 15.95
N GLU A 123 1.71 -0.53 15.82
CA GLU A 123 1.08 0.79 15.75
C GLU A 123 0.11 0.89 14.58
N PHE A 124 0.47 0.38 13.40
CA PHE A 124 -0.41 0.36 12.23
C PHE A 124 -1.67 -0.47 12.47
N MET A 125 -1.56 -1.59 13.20
CA MET A 125 -2.71 -2.44 13.53
C MET A 125 -3.59 -1.88 14.65
N SER A 126 -3.09 -0.89 15.42
CA SER A 126 -3.81 -0.22 16.50
C SER A 126 -4.30 1.19 16.15
N MET A 127 -4.17 1.62 14.89
CA MET A 127 -4.65 2.92 14.44
C MET A 127 -6.17 3.03 14.56
N ASP A 128 -6.66 4.25 14.72
CA ASP A 128 -8.09 4.56 14.59
C ASP A 128 -8.49 4.51 13.10
N TYR A 129 -8.85 3.31 12.64
CA TYR A 129 -9.23 3.07 11.24
C TYR A 129 -10.47 3.87 10.84
N GLU A 130 -11.44 3.99 11.74
CA GLU A 130 -12.70 4.70 11.47
C GLU A 130 -12.43 6.16 11.17
N LYS A 131 -11.65 6.82 12.01
CA LYS A 131 -11.20 8.19 11.80
C LYS A 131 -10.39 8.33 10.51
N ASN A 132 -9.34 7.53 10.33
CA ASN A 132 -8.47 7.64 9.16
C ASN A 132 -9.23 7.48 7.85
N ILE A 133 -10.15 6.52 7.79
CA ILE A 133 -10.93 6.25 6.59
C ILE A 133 -11.94 7.38 6.37
N SER A 134 -12.62 7.86 7.42
CA SER A 134 -13.55 9.00 7.33
C SER A 134 -12.86 10.27 6.87
N ASP A 135 -11.71 10.61 7.45
CA ASP A 135 -10.90 11.77 7.06
C ASP A 135 -10.46 11.66 5.57
N SER A 136 -10.09 10.46 5.13
CA SER A 136 -9.74 10.20 3.73
C SER A 136 -10.93 10.41 2.79
N TYR A 137 -12.14 9.97 3.15
CA TYR A 137 -13.36 10.24 2.36
C TYR A 137 -13.61 11.74 2.19
N ILE A 138 -13.55 12.50 3.29
CA ILE A 138 -13.76 13.95 3.28
C ILE A 138 -12.71 14.63 2.40
N MET A 139 -11.45 14.38 2.67
CA MET A 139 -10.32 14.96 1.94
C MET A 139 -10.38 14.66 0.45
N GLN A 140 -10.69 13.42 0.07
CA GLN A 140 -10.76 13.04 -1.34
C GLN A 140 -11.92 13.72 -2.08
N ARG A 141 -13.11 13.84 -1.45
CA ARG A 141 -14.24 14.58 -2.02
C ARG A 141 -13.88 16.04 -2.27
N GLU A 142 -13.29 16.70 -1.28
CA GLU A 142 -12.94 18.12 -1.38
C GLU A 142 -11.85 18.36 -2.44
N LYS A 143 -10.78 17.59 -2.40
CA LYS A 143 -9.62 17.81 -3.28
C LYS A 143 -9.83 17.29 -4.69
N TYR A 144 -10.41 16.09 -4.83
CA TYR A 144 -10.45 15.36 -6.11
C TYR A 144 -11.86 15.21 -6.69
N GLY A 145 -12.90 15.47 -5.90
CA GLY A 145 -14.32 15.35 -6.32
C GLY A 145 -14.82 13.91 -6.38
N GLU A 146 -14.01 12.94 -5.97
CA GLU A 146 -14.36 11.53 -5.97
C GLU A 146 -13.50 10.73 -4.97
N VAL A 147 -14.02 9.57 -4.56
CA VAL A 147 -13.35 8.69 -3.61
C VAL A 147 -12.77 7.47 -4.32
N ARG A 148 -11.48 7.21 -4.08
CA ARG A 148 -10.76 6.05 -4.60
C ARG A 148 -9.91 5.41 -3.52
N PHE A 149 -9.87 4.11 -3.49
CA PHE A 149 -9.01 3.36 -2.57
C PHE A 149 -8.08 2.39 -3.30
N SER A 150 -7.09 1.96 -2.57
CA SER A 150 -6.18 0.92 -3.01
C SER A 150 -6.16 -0.17 -1.94
N VAL A 151 -6.44 -1.40 -2.34
CA VAL A 151 -6.47 -2.58 -1.46
C VAL A 151 -5.33 -3.51 -1.84
N ASP A 152 -4.62 -4.02 -0.84
CA ASP A 152 -3.64 -5.08 -1.03
C ASP A 152 -3.90 -6.24 -0.06
N LYS A 153 -3.50 -7.44 -0.49
CA LYS A 153 -3.48 -8.64 0.36
C LYS A 153 -2.06 -9.17 0.40
N VAL A 154 -1.50 -9.27 1.58
CA VAL A 154 -0.18 -9.84 1.79
C VAL A 154 -0.32 -11.09 2.66
N THR A 155 0.10 -12.24 2.13
CA THR A 155 0.12 -13.49 2.88
C THR A 155 1.52 -13.75 3.41
N VAL A 156 1.61 -14.02 4.70
CA VAL A 156 2.82 -14.44 5.40
C VAL A 156 2.49 -15.78 6.06
N ASP A 157 3.03 -16.85 5.49
CA ASP A 157 2.70 -18.23 5.83
C ASP A 157 1.18 -18.49 5.80
N ASP A 158 0.54 -18.74 6.94
CA ASP A 158 -0.88 -19.00 7.12
C ASP A 158 -1.73 -17.74 7.39
N LEU A 159 -1.08 -16.59 7.67
CA LEU A 159 -1.78 -15.34 7.97
C LEU A 159 -1.99 -14.47 6.73
N ALA A 160 -3.18 -13.93 6.58
CA ALA A 160 -3.51 -12.96 5.57
C ALA A 160 -3.67 -11.56 6.17
N PHE A 161 -2.95 -10.61 5.61
CA PHE A 161 -3.07 -9.19 5.98
C PHE A 161 -3.74 -8.45 4.84
N TYR A 162 -4.82 -7.76 5.13
CA TYR A 162 -5.50 -6.87 4.21
C TYR A 162 -5.17 -5.42 4.56
N ILE A 163 -4.87 -4.64 3.56
CA ILE A 163 -4.32 -3.30 3.71
C ILE A 163 -5.13 -2.35 2.86
N LEU A 164 -5.67 -1.31 3.48
CA LEU A 164 -6.38 -0.23 2.81
C LEU A 164 -5.51 1.01 2.77
N TYR A 165 -5.37 1.59 1.58
CA TYR A 165 -4.63 2.83 1.37
C TYR A 165 -5.51 3.89 0.74
N ASP A 166 -5.28 5.14 1.09
CA ASP A 166 -5.72 6.28 0.30
C ASP A 166 -5.07 6.21 -1.09
N PHE A 167 -5.89 6.33 -2.12
CA PHE A 167 -5.40 6.20 -3.50
C PHE A 167 -4.46 7.34 -3.89
N TYR A 168 -4.77 8.56 -3.50
CA TYR A 168 -4.06 9.76 -3.95
C TYR A 168 -2.81 10.05 -3.12
N SER A 169 -2.90 9.96 -1.80
CA SER A 169 -1.75 10.21 -0.91
C SER A 169 -0.86 8.97 -0.74
N GLY A 170 -1.42 7.78 -0.90
CA GLY A 170 -0.77 6.51 -0.59
C GLY A 170 -0.59 6.27 0.90
N ASP A 171 -1.28 7.04 1.74
CA ASP A 171 -1.25 6.85 3.18
C ASP A 171 -1.98 5.55 3.56
N LEU A 172 -1.43 4.86 4.55
CA LEU A 172 -2.03 3.68 5.14
C LEU A 172 -3.24 4.10 5.97
N LEU A 173 -4.41 3.59 5.63
CA LEU A 173 -5.67 3.87 6.33
C LEU A 173 -6.02 2.76 7.33
N ALA A 174 -5.79 1.50 6.93
CA ALA A 174 -6.02 0.36 7.78
C ALA A 174 -5.14 -0.84 7.41
N LEU A 175 -4.81 -1.64 8.41
CA LEU A 175 -4.07 -2.90 8.30
C LEU A 175 -4.77 -3.94 9.17
N TRP A 176 -5.41 -4.92 8.54
CA TRP A 176 -6.16 -5.98 9.22
C TRP A 176 -5.46 -7.32 9.04
N GLU A 177 -5.21 -8.02 10.14
CA GLU A 177 -4.89 -9.44 10.14
C GLU A 177 -6.22 -10.20 10.10
N CYS A 178 -6.43 -11.04 9.10
CA CYS A 178 -7.65 -11.80 8.93
C CYS A 178 -7.33 -13.29 8.84
N LYS A 179 -8.09 -14.09 9.57
CA LYS A 179 -7.99 -15.57 9.53
C LYS A 179 -8.52 -16.12 8.22
N ASP A 180 -9.57 -15.49 7.71
CA ASP A 180 -10.25 -15.92 6.50
C ASP A 180 -10.80 -14.74 5.70
N LEU A 181 -11.45 -15.06 4.60
CA LEU A 181 -12.01 -14.09 3.68
C LEU A 181 -13.31 -13.46 4.22
N GLU A 182 -14.05 -14.15 5.07
CA GLU A 182 -15.30 -13.62 5.65
C GLU A 182 -15.00 -12.52 6.67
N GLU A 183 -13.95 -12.68 7.47
CA GLU A 183 -13.48 -11.64 8.37
C GLU A 183 -13.04 -10.38 7.60
N ALA A 184 -12.31 -10.56 6.51
CA ALA A 184 -11.93 -9.45 5.62
C ALA A 184 -13.17 -8.76 5.02
N LYS A 185 -14.18 -9.52 4.63
CA LYS A 185 -15.44 -8.99 4.11
C LYS A 185 -16.16 -8.11 5.14
N ASN A 186 -16.16 -8.51 6.43
CA ASN A 186 -16.76 -7.72 7.49
C ASN A 186 -16.10 -6.35 7.63
N TYR A 187 -14.76 -6.29 7.57
CA TYR A 187 -14.04 -5.02 7.55
C TYR A 187 -14.39 -4.17 6.32
N PHE A 188 -14.36 -4.75 5.13
CA PHE A 188 -14.72 -4.01 3.92
C PHE A 188 -16.16 -3.50 3.94
N THR A 189 -17.11 -4.31 4.43
CA THR A 189 -18.53 -3.91 4.54
C THR A 189 -18.72 -2.77 5.55
N LYS A 190 -17.92 -2.77 6.63
CA LYS A 190 -17.97 -1.70 7.62
C LYS A 190 -17.47 -0.35 7.07
N TYR A 191 -16.41 -0.38 6.27
CA TYR A 191 -15.67 0.84 5.95
C TYR A 191 -15.82 1.33 4.50
N LEU A 192 -16.19 0.47 3.56
CA LEU A 192 -16.38 0.87 2.17
C LEU A 192 -17.85 1.11 1.84
N THR A 193 -18.12 2.16 1.08
CA THR A 193 -19.48 2.57 0.70
C THR A 193 -19.65 2.61 -0.82
N ASN A 194 -20.90 2.76 -1.29
CA ASN A 194 -21.24 2.93 -2.71
C ASN A 194 -20.65 4.20 -3.33
N GLU A 195 -20.12 5.10 -2.53
CA GLU A 195 -19.48 6.33 -2.96
C GLU A 195 -18.12 6.11 -3.63
N VAL A 196 -17.49 4.97 -3.35
CA VAL A 196 -16.19 4.62 -3.92
C VAL A 196 -16.31 4.45 -5.42
N LYS A 197 -15.58 5.27 -6.19
CA LYS A 197 -15.57 5.26 -7.66
C LYS A 197 -14.54 4.31 -8.25
N MET A 198 -13.47 4.02 -7.51
CA MET A 198 -12.41 3.11 -7.97
C MET A 198 -11.74 2.39 -6.82
N ILE A 199 -11.47 1.11 -7.04
CA ILE A 199 -10.62 0.31 -6.16
C ILE A 199 -9.51 -0.31 -7.01
N ILE A 200 -8.25 -0.10 -6.59
CA ILE A 200 -7.08 -0.67 -7.24
C ILE A 200 -6.49 -1.77 -6.37
N THR A 201 -6.26 -2.94 -6.97
CA THR A 201 -5.55 -4.05 -6.36
C THR A 201 -4.21 -4.30 -7.08
N VAL A 202 -3.18 -4.70 -6.35
CA VAL A 202 -1.83 -4.95 -6.93
C VAL A 202 -1.77 -6.26 -7.71
N ARG A 203 -2.53 -7.25 -7.27
CA ARG A 203 -2.59 -8.59 -7.90
C ARG A 203 -4.02 -8.99 -8.14
N PRO A 204 -4.27 -9.90 -9.09
CA PRO A 204 -5.58 -10.51 -9.21
C PRO A 204 -5.88 -11.25 -7.90
N MET A 205 -6.73 -10.65 -7.10
CA MET A 205 -7.27 -11.24 -5.86
C MET A 205 -8.72 -11.58 -6.16
N PHE A 206 -8.95 -12.66 -6.92
CA PHE A 206 -10.26 -12.98 -7.47
C PHE A 206 -11.36 -12.96 -6.41
N ASP A 207 -11.16 -13.66 -5.30
CA ASP A 207 -12.14 -13.74 -4.22
C ASP A 207 -12.40 -12.38 -3.55
N THR A 208 -11.32 -11.64 -3.25
CA THR A 208 -11.42 -10.29 -2.69
C THR A 208 -12.09 -9.33 -3.68
N TYR A 209 -11.81 -9.48 -4.98
CA TYR A 209 -12.46 -8.70 -6.04
C TYR A 209 -13.99 -8.90 -6.04
N GLN A 210 -14.46 -10.15 -5.94
CA GLN A 210 -15.89 -10.46 -5.89
C GLN A 210 -16.59 -9.82 -4.69
N ILE A 211 -15.94 -9.84 -3.53
CA ILE A 211 -16.46 -9.18 -2.32
C ILE A 211 -16.52 -7.66 -2.51
N LEU A 212 -15.41 -7.05 -2.93
CA LEU A 212 -15.35 -5.61 -3.13
C LEU A 212 -16.37 -5.14 -4.18
N LYS A 213 -16.60 -5.92 -5.25
CA LYS A 213 -17.59 -5.60 -6.27
C LYS A 213 -19.03 -5.67 -5.76
N LYS A 214 -19.32 -6.57 -4.82
CA LYS A 214 -20.63 -6.62 -4.14
C LYS A 214 -20.86 -5.43 -3.21
N ILE A 215 -19.83 -5.01 -2.49
CA ILE A 215 -19.91 -3.88 -1.53
C ILE A 215 -19.95 -2.54 -2.27
N CYS A 216 -19.13 -2.39 -3.32
CA CYS A 216 -19.02 -1.17 -4.10
C CYS A 216 -19.38 -1.45 -5.58
N PRO A 217 -20.65 -1.70 -5.92
CA PRO A 217 -21.07 -2.14 -7.26
C PRO A 217 -20.73 -1.12 -8.36
N ASN A 218 -20.72 0.15 -8.01
CA ASN A 218 -20.41 1.25 -8.93
C ASN A 218 -18.90 1.53 -9.07
N ALA A 219 -18.06 0.93 -8.24
CA ALA A 219 -16.64 1.14 -8.30
C ALA A 219 -16.02 0.47 -9.54
N LYS A 220 -15.16 1.22 -10.23
CA LYS A 220 -14.28 0.66 -11.25
C LYS A 220 -13.19 -0.15 -10.55
N MET A 221 -13.18 -1.44 -10.79
CA MET A 221 -12.17 -2.34 -10.26
C MET A 221 -11.00 -2.43 -11.24
N CYS A 222 -9.79 -2.14 -10.77
CA CYS A 222 -8.57 -2.20 -11.57
C CYS A 222 -7.54 -3.10 -10.88
N SER A 223 -6.93 -4.00 -11.66
CA SER A 223 -5.81 -4.81 -11.19
C SER A 223 -4.56 -4.48 -12.00
N TYR A 224 -3.49 -4.11 -11.34
CA TYR A 224 -2.21 -3.86 -11.98
C TYR A 224 -1.25 -5.01 -11.64
N ALA A 225 -1.30 -6.03 -12.46
CA ALA A 225 -0.45 -7.23 -12.36
C ALA A 225 0.80 -7.09 -13.23
N LYS A 226 1.68 -6.13 -12.97
CA LYS A 226 2.99 -6.10 -13.64
C LYS A 226 4.08 -5.67 -12.67
N PHE A 227 4.74 -6.67 -12.13
CA PHE A 227 6.06 -6.53 -11.52
C PHE A 227 7.04 -7.51 -12.14
#